data_3fe6de0b834978127d2b846bc91839b6
#
_entry.id   3fe6de0b834978127d2b846bc91839b6
#
_cell.length_a   1.000
_cell.length_b   1.000
_cell.length_c   1.000
_cell.angle_alpha   90.00
_cell.angle_beta   90.00
_cell.angle_gamma   90.00
#
_symmetry.space_group_name_H-M   'P 1'
#
loop_
_entity.id
_entity.type
_entity.pdbx_description
1 polymer ?
#
loop_
_entity_poly.entity_id
_entity_poly.type
_entity_poly.pdbx_seq_one_letter_code
_entity_poly.pdbx_strand_id
1 'polypeptide(L)'
;MHDIVIVGAGPAGALTAARLAAHGHDVVVLEEHHDIGAPVHCTGLLGFEAFDEFDLPRSLILANAGAARFSSATGQSVRVSSDRITAAVIDRQGLDRWLVDRATLAGADVRCGARAEHVAVHDRHVSVTVRDDPHPIEARALVLACGANYRFHRALELGLPDVFLQSAQVETSFAEMPDIEVQFGREVAPAGFAWMVPFKRGDVPYARIGLMSQTRAGDRFATFATSLASKAGLNGGTIPDPRHKMLPLGPVRKTYATRVVAIGDAAGLVKPTTGGGIYYGLLSGSIAADVLHEGLLQDRLSERFLARYETRWKRRLGHEIRVGLAFRQIVARLNDESIEALIDLARVDGIVPLLQQTASFNWHRKAAVALLGHPAFRRIVFRSWTRSVTSV
;
A
#
# COMPACT_ATOMS: atom_id res chain seq x y z
N MET A 1 -26.54 -10.20 17.94
CA MET A 1 -26.07 -8.99 17.22
C MET A 1 -24.70 -8.66 17.77
N HIS A 2 -23.66 -8.64 16.93
CA HIS A 2 -22.29 -8.33 17.32
C HIS A 2 -22.09 -6.84 17.61
N ASP A 3 -21.00 -6.48 18.27
CA ASP A 3 -20.62 -5.07 18.38
C ASP A 3 -20.06 -4.56 17.06
N ILE A 4 -19.20 -5.34 16.39
CA ILE A 4 -18.52 -4.93 15.16
C ILE A 4 -18.43 -6.09 14.18
N VAL A 5 -18.72 -5.80 12.91
CA VAL A 5 -18.35 -6.65 11.78
C VAL A 5 -17.26 -5.97 10.97
N ILE A 6 -16.20 -6.72 10.64
CA ILE A 6 -15.07 -6.26 9.82
C ILE A 6 -15.05 -7.07 8.53
N VAL A 7 -15.04 -6.39 7.39
CA VAL A 7 -14.95 -7.03 6.07
C VAL A 7 -13.52 -6.95 5.56
N GLY A 8 -12.82 -8.08 5.57
CA GLY A 8 -11.43 -8.27 5.18
C GLY A 8 -10.48 -8.47 6.37
N ALA A 9 -9.73 -9.59 6.35
CA ALA A 9 -8.74 -9.97 7.34
C ALA A 9 -7.29 -9.63 6.92
N GLY A 10 -7.11 -8.69 5.98
CA GLY A 10 -5.78 -8.14 5.70
C GLY A 10 -5.20 -7.37 6.89
N PRO A 11 -3.96 -6.83 6.79
CA PRO A 11 -3.25 -6.25 7.94
C PRO A 11 -4.04 -5.19 8.70
N ALA A 12 -4.75 -4.31 7.98
CA ALA A 12 -5.54 -3.25 8.61
C ALA A 12 -6.75 -3.82 9.38
N GLY A 13 -7.50 -4.75 8.77
CA GLY A 13 -8.67 -5.37 9.38
C GLY A 13 -8.32 -6.23 10.58
N ALA A 14 -7.31 -7.07 10.45
CA ALA A 14 -6.87 -7.96 11.52
C ALA A 14 -6.32 -7.19 12.74
N LEU A 15 -5.52 -6.12 12.52
CA LEU A 15 -5.07 -5.26 13.62
C LEU A 15 -6.24 -4.56 14.30
N THR A 16 -7.21 -4.05 13.52
CA THR A 16 -8.41 -3.41 14.07
C THR A 16 -9.21 -4.40 14.92
N ALA A 17 -9.41 -5.62 14.43
CA ALA A 17 -10.08 -6.70 15.16
C ALA A 17 -9.38 -7.03 16.48
N ALA A 18 -8.06 -7.22 16.43
CA ALA A 18 -7.26 -7.53 17.62
C ALA A 18 -7.40 -6.47 18.70
N ARG A 19 -7.34 -5.18 18.33
CA ARG A 19 -7.48 -4.05 19.26
C ARG A 19 -8.87 -3.96 19.87
N LEU A 20 -9.92 -4.11 19.06
CA LEU A 20 -11.30 -4.03 19.51
C LEU A 20 -11.68 -5.22 20.39
N ALA A 21 -11.29 -6.43 20.01
CA ALA A 21 -11.49 -7.63 20.82
C ALA A 21 -10.73 -7.55 22.16
N ALA A 22 -9.51 -7.01 22.17
CA ALA A 22 -8.75 -6.77 23.42
C ALA A 22 -9.43 -5.75 24.34
N HIS A 23 -10.29 -4.88 23.83
CA HIS A 23 -11.16 -3.99 24.62
C HIS A 23 -12.47 -4.68 25.08
N GLY A 24 -12.66 -5.97 24.80
CA GLY A 24 -13.82 -6.76 25.21
C GLY A 24 -15.04 -6.61 24.30
N HIS A 25 -14.88 -6.05 23.08
CA HIS A 25 -15.97 -5.98 22.11
C HIS A 25 -16.16 -7.31 21.39
N ASP A 26 -17.42 -7.65 21.08
CA ASP A 26 -17.78 -8.80 20.25
C ASP A 26 -17.52 -8.48 18.77
N VAL A 27 -16.43 -9.00 18.22
CA VAL A 27 -15.92 -8.72 16.89
C VAL A 27 -16.00 -9.94 15.98
N VAL A 28 -16.67 -9.82 14.85
CA VAL A 28 -16.63 -10.81 13.77
C VAL A 28 -15.87 -10.25 12.56
N VAL A 29 -14.97 -11.05 12.01
CA VAL A 29 -14.18 -10.69 10.81
C VAL A 29 -14.54 -11.65 9.68
N LEU A 30 -14.86 -11.10 8.52
CA LEU A 30 -15.23 -11.86 7.32
C LEU A 30 -14.11 -11.76 6.29
N GLU A 31 -13.49 -12.88 5.96
CA GLU A 31 -12.45 -12.97 4.93
C GLU A 31 -12.91 -13.86 3.77
N GLU A 32 -12.81 -13.34 2.54
CA GLU A 32 -13.29 -14.08 1.36
C GLU A 32 -12.41 -15.27 0.96
N HIS A 33 -11.13 -15.27 1.33
CA HIS A 33 -10.20 -16.37 1.06
C HIS A 33 -10.21 -17.39 2.19
N HIS A 34 -9.96 -18.66 1.83
CA HIS A 34 -9.78 -19.71 2.83
C HIS A 34 -8.42 -19.61 3.52
N ASP A 35 -7.38 -19.21 2.77
CA ASP A 35 -6.02 -19.07 3.27
C ASP A 35 -5.67 -17.60 3.54
N ILE A 36 -5.42 -17.29 4.80
CA ILE A 36 -5.02 -15.94 5.22
C ILE A 36 -3.70 -15.54 4.55
N GLY A 37 -3.69 -14.33 4.00
CA GLY A 37 -2.53 -13.74 3.33
C GLY A 37 -2.20 -14.30 1.95
N ALA A 38 -2.99 -15.25 1.44
CA ALA A 38 -2.87 -15.81 0.09
C ALA A 38 -4.04 -15.33 -0.81
N PRO A 39 -3.76 -15.06 -2.09
CA PRO A 39 -2.46 -15.01 -2.75
C PRO A 39 -1.67 -13.73 -2.42
N VAL A 40 -0.36 -13.86 -2.23
CA VAL A 40 0.48 -12.68 -1.96
C VAL A 40 0.57 -11.79 -3.19
N HIS A 41 0.22 -10.52 -3.04
CA HIS A 41 0.42 -9.48 -4.04
C HIS A 41 0.93 -8.20 -3.35
N CYS A 42 2.18 -8.20 -2.95
CA CYS A 42 2.81 -7.05 -2.29
C CYS A 42 4.32 -7.22 -2.30
N THR A 43 5.07 -6.14 -2.51
CA THR A 43 6.54 -6.15 -2.37
C THR A 43 6.99 -6.47 -0.96
N GLY A 44 6.11 -6.31 0.03
CA GLY A 44 6.41 -6.57 1.44
C GLY A 44 7.49 -5.65 2.01
N LEU A 45 7.68 -4.47 1.46
CA LEU A 45 8.59 -3.49 2.02
C LEU A 45 7.91 -2.70 3.13
N LEU A 46 8.49 -2.72 4.32
CA LEU A 46 7.96 -2.07 5.52
C LEU A 46 9.08 -1.36 6.29
N GLY A 47 8.86 -0.10 6.65
CA GLY A 47 9.80 0.64 7.47
C GLY A 47 9.90 0.06 8.89
N PHE A 48 11.10 0.06 9.47
CA PHE A 48 11.35 -0.52 10.79
C PHE A 48 10.50 0.09 11.91
N GLU A 49 10.13 1.37 11.79
CA GLU A 49 9.24 2.03 12.74
C GLU A 49 7.88 1.32 12.93
N ALA A 50 7.41 0.60 11.88
CA ALA A 50 6.16 -0.16 11.98
C ALA A 50 6.26 -1.32 12.98
N PHE A 51 7.44 -1.93 13.10
CA PHE A 51 7.65 -3.03 14.04
C PHE A 51 7.51 -2.57 15.48
N ASP A 52 8.03 -1.40 15.79
CA ASP A 52 7.98 -0.84 17.14
C ASP A 52 6.59 -0.22 17.43
N GLU A 53 5.96 0.45 16.45
CA GLU A 53 4.66 1.11 16.63
C GLU A 53 3.48 0.11 16.77
N PHE A 54 3.58 -1.07 16.11
CA PHE A 54 2.51 -2.06 16.08
C PHE A 54 2.88 -3.39 16.72
N ASP A 55 4.01 -3.46 17.45
CA ASP A 55 4.54 -4.67 18.10
C ASP A 55 4.69 -5.86 17.13
N LEU A 56 5.16 -5.61 15.91
CA LEU A 56 5.32 -6.66 14.92
C LEU A 56 6.56 -7.51 15.19
N PRO A 57 6.48 -8.85 15.07
CA PRO A 57 7.61 -9.72 15.36
C PRO A 57 8.70 -9.59 14.30
N ARG A 58 9.93 -9.41 14.73
CA ARG A 58 11.08 -9.28 13.83
C ARG A 58 11.41 -10.57 13.06
N SER A 59 10.86 -11.71 13.50
CA SER A 59 10.93 -12.98 12.76
C SER A 59 10.26 -12.95 11.38
N LEU A 60 9.42 -11.95 11.10
CA LEU A 60 8.83 -11.71 9.78
C LEU A 60 9.83 -11.12 8.78
N ILE A 61 10.99 -10.66 9.20
CA ILE A 61 11.97 -10.03 8.34
C ILE A 61 12.71 -11.08 7.53
N LEU A 62 12.60 -11.00 6.20
CA LEU A 62 13.30 -11.87 5.25
C LEU A 62 14.62 -11.24 4.79
N ALA A 63 14.69 -9.92 4.69
CA ALA A 63 15.88 -9.16 4.34
C ALA A 63 15.80 -7.72 4.82
N ASN A 64 16.96 -7.10 5.04
CA ASN A 64 17.06 -5.67 5.30
C ASN A 64 17.25 -4.92 3.98
N ALA A 65 16.54 -3.80 3.81
CA ALA A 65 16.58 -2.94 2.64
C ALA A 65 17.22 -1.59 3.03
N GLY A 66 18.54 -1.48 2.90
CA GLY A 66 19.31 -0.26 3.23
C GLY A 66 19.75 0.53 2.00
N ALA A 67 19.60 -0.01 0.80
CA ALA A 67 19.99 0.63 -0.44
C ALA A 67 19.04 0.29 -1.59
N ALA A 68 18.93 1.23 -2.52
CA ALA A 68 18.22 1.04 -3.77
C ALA A 68 18.99 1.65 -4.94
N ARG A 69 18.96 0.97 -6.08
CA ARG A 69 19.47 1.47 -7.35
C ARG A 69 18.29 1.95 -8.20
N PHE A 70 18.36 3.19 -8.60
CA PHE A 70 17.37 3.81 -9.48
C PHE A 70 17.95 3.91 -10.89
N SER A 71 17.24 3.40 -11.90
CA SER A 71 17.70 3.37 -13.27
C SER A 71 16.68 3.95 -14.25
N SER A 72 17.16 4.49 -15.38
CA SER A 72 16.35 4.86 -16.54
C SER A 72 16.12 3.67 -17.46
N ALA A 73 15.32 3.86 -18.49
CA ALA A 73 15.11 2.88 -19.56
C ALA A 73 16.39 2.57 -20.35
N THR A 74 17.31 3.55 -20.49
CA THR A 74 18.61 3.36 -21.17
C THR A 74 19.69 2.69 -20.31
N GLY A 75 19.40 2.48 -19.02
CA GLY A 75 20.33 1.81 -18.09
C GLY A 75 21.25 2.74 -17.31
N GLN A 76 21.13 4.06 -17.47
CA GLN A 76 21.78 4.99 -16.56
C GLN A 76 21.23 4.78 -15.14
N SER A 77 22.10 4.79 -14.14
CA SER A 77 21.65 4.50 -12.77
C SER A 77 22.39 5.28 -11.70
N VAL A 78 21.71 5.46 -10.56
CA VAL A 78 22.27 6.00 -9.33
C VAL A 78 21.89 5.10 -8.16
N ARG A 79 22.85 4.83 -7.28
CA ARG A 79 22.64 4.08 -6.04
C ARG A 79 22.42 5.05 -4.88
N VAL A 80 21.34 4.86 -4.16
CA VAL A 80 21.05 5.62 -2.93
C VAL A 80 21.03 4.64 -1.76
N SER A 81 21.89 4.88 -0.79
CA SER A 81 21.94 4.14 0.47
C SER A 81 21.89 5.14 1.63
N SER A 82 21.27 4.75 2.71
CA SER A 82 21.22 5.59 3.91
C SER A 82 20.87 4.76 5.13
N ASP A 83 21.59 5.01 6.23
CA ASP A 83 21.29 4.39 7.53
C ASP A 83 19.95 4.88 8.13
N ARG A 84 19.39 5.96 7.55
CA ARG A 84 18.10 6.54 7.96
C ARG A 84 16.92 5.97 7.17
N ILE A 85 17.15 5.47 5.96
CA ILE A 85 16.10 4.85 5.11
C ILE A 85 16.14 3.35 5.39
N THR A 86 15.71 2.97 6.57
CA THR A 86 15.70 1.57 6.99
C THR A 86 14.34 0.96 6.75
N ALA A 87 14.32 -0.11 5.96
CA ALA A 87 13.14 -0.90 5.70
C ALA A 87 13.50 -2.39 5.71
N ALA A 88 12.50 -3.21 5.93
CA ALA A 88 12.60 -4.66 5.82
C ALA A 88 11.77 -5.16 4.65
N VAL A 89 12.25 -6.21 3.98
CA VAL A 89 11.43 -7.09 3.16
C VAL A 89 10.83 -8.12 4.10
N ILE A 90 9.51 -8.19 4.17
CA ILE A 90 8.82 -9.04 5.13
C ILE A 90 8.12 -10.23 4.48
N ASP A 91 7.92 -11.29 5.23
CA ASP A 91 6.97 -12.34 4.91
C ASP A 91 5.55 -11.80 5.04
N ARG A 92 4.92 -11.49 3.89
CA ARG A 92 3.57 -10.92 3.85
C ARG A 92 2.50 -11.86 4.34
N GLN A 93 2.59 -13.12 3.97
CA GLN A 93 1.64 -14.14 4.42
C GLN A 93 1.81 -14.38 5.92
N GLY A 94 3.05 -14.45 6.39
CA GLY A 94 3.37 -14.56 7.82
C GLY A 94 2.83 -13.37 8.62
N LEU A 95 2.94 -12.14 8.10
CA LEU A 95 2.37 -10.96 8.76
C LEU A 95 0.84 -11.06 8.89
N ASP A 96 0.15 -11.41 7.80
CA ASP A 96 -1.31 -11.47 7.80
C ASP A 96 -1.81 -12.57 8.76
N ARG A 97 -1.18 -13.73 8.75
CA ARG A 97 -1.48 -14.83 9.70
C ARG A 97 -1.24 -14.40 11.15
N TRP A 98 -0.08 -13.82 11.41
CA TRP A 98 0.25 -13.38 12.78
C TRP A 98 -0.76 -12.35 13.31
N LEU A 99 -1.21 -11.39 12.50
CA LEU A 99 -2.21 -10.41 12.89
C LEU A 99 -3.58 -11.05 13.12
N VAL A 100 -3.97 -12.03 12.31
CA VAL A 100 -5.22 -12.80 12.49
C VAL A 100 -5.16 -13.65 13.75
N ASP A 101 -4.04 -14.35 14.00
CA ASP A 101 -3.85 -15.13 15.22
C ASP A 101 -3.95 -14.24 16.46
N ARG A 102 -3.35 -13.04 16.41
CA ARG A 102 -3.47 -12.03 17.48
C ARG A 102 -4.92 -11.58 17.70
N ALA A 103 -5.69 -11.41 16.61
CA ALA A 103 -7.11 -11.05 16.70
C ALA A 103 -7.94 -12.19 17.33
N THR A 104 -7.70 -13.43 16.91
CA THR A 104 -8.37 -14.62 17.43
C THR A 104 -8.03 -14.84 18.92
N LEU A 105 -6.76 -14.70 19.29
CA LEU A 105 -6.32 -14.79 20.69
C LEU A 105 -6.94 -13.70 21.57
N ALA A 106 -7.23 -12.53 21.02
CA ALA A 106 -7.94 -11.46 21.71
C ALA A 106 -9.46 -11.70 21.80
N GLY A 107 -10.00 -12.72 21.15
CA GLY A 107 -11.42 -13.09 21.20
C GLY A 107 -12.24 -12.72 19.96
N ALA A 108 -11.63 -12.27 18.86
CA ALA A 108 -12.34 -12.03 17.61
C ALA A 108 -12.74 -13.35 16.92
N ASP A 109 -13.96 -13.43 16.38
CA ASP A 109 -14.44 -14.52 15.54
C ASP A 109 -14.02 -14.27 14.09
N VAL A 110 -12.98 -14.96 13.60
CA VAL A 110 -12.47 -14.80 12.24
C VAL A 110 -12.98 -15.94 11.35
N ARG A 111 -13.80 -15.56 10.35
CA ARG A 111 -14.43 -16.48 9.42
C ARG A 111 -13.78 -16.39 8.06
N CYS A 112 -12.97 -17.41 7.71
CA CYS A 112 -12.37 -17.56 6.38
C CYS A 112 -13.35 -18.19 5.39
N GLY A 113 -13.22 -17.89 4.08
CA GLY A 113 -14.16 -18.30 3.04
C GLY A 113 -15.50 -17.55 3.09
N ALA A 114 -15.64 -16.59 3.99
CA ALA A 114 -16.87 -15.83 4.22
C ALA A 114 -16.87 -14.52 3.39
N ARG A 115 -17.40 -14.58 2.18
CA ARG A 115 -17.43 -13.43 1.28
C ARG A 115 -18.64 -12.54 1.55
N ALA A 116 -18.42 -11.34 2.02
CA ALA A 116 -19.47 -10.33 2.14
C ALA A 116 -19.97 -9.91 0.74
N GLU A 117 -21.29 -9.91 0.51
CA GLU A 117 -21.90 -9.55 -0.77
C GLU A 117 -22.70 -8.26 -0.73
N HIS A 118 -23.46 -8.05 0.31
CA HIS A 118 -24.25 -6.83 0.52
C HIS A 118 -24.06 -6.27 1.91
N VAL A 119 -24.20 -4.95 2.01
CA VAL A 119 -24.14 -4.22 3.26
C VAL A 119 -25.33 -3.26 3.28
N ALA A 120 -26.08 -3.26 4.39
CA ALA A 120 -27.11 -2.27 4.64
C ALA A 120 -26.90 -1.61 6.00
N VAL A 121 -27.21 -0.32 6.06
CA VAL A 121 -27.15 0.48 7.30
C VAL A 121 -28.58 0.79 7.74
N HIS A 122 -28.90 0.43 8.96
CA HIS A 122 -30.16 0.68 9.63
C HIS A 122 -29.98 1.69 10.77
N ASP A 123 -31.06 2.14 11.36
CA ASP A 123 -31.00 3.14 12.44
C ASP A 123 -30.14 2.68 13.63
N ARG A 124 -30.23 1.40 14.00
CA ARG A 124 -29.58 0.87 15.21
C ARG A 124 -28.46 -0.14 14.94
N HIS A 125 -28.35 -0.66 13.74
CA HIS A 125 -27.36 -1.68 13.37
C HIS A 125 -26.97 -1.58 11.89
N VAL A 126 -25.99 -2.36 11.51
CA VAL A 126 -25.64 -2.70 10.13
C VAL A 126 -25.91 -4.17 9.90
N SER A 127 -26.27 -4.54 8.68
CA SER A 127 -26.39 -5.95 8.27
C SER A 127 -25.46 -6.25 7.11
N VAL A 128 -24.77 -7.39 7.17
CA VAL A 128 -23.86 -7.86 6.13
C VAL A 128 -24.32 -9.24 5.68
N THR A 129 -24.69 -9.35 4.41
CA THR A 129 -25.01 -10.64 3.78
C THR A 129 -23.72 -11.31 3.34
N VAL A 130 -23.56 -12.55 3.72
CA VAL A 130 -22.42 -13.39 3.33
C VAL A 130 -22.87 -14.38 2.26
N ARG A 131 -22.02 -14.67 1.29
CA ARG A 131 -22.30 -15.65 0.25
C ARG A 131 -22.62 -17.01 0.89
N ASP A 132 -23.62 -17.68 0.36
CA ASP A 132 -24.05 -19.03 0.77
C ASP A 132 -24.50 -19.12 2.24
N ASP A 133 -24.70 -17.99 2.94
CA ASP A 133 -25.30 -17.93 4.26
C ASP A 133 -26.67 -17.23 4.17
N PRO A 134 -27.78 -17.92 4.52
CA PRO A 134 -29.12 -17.35 4.45
C PRO A 134 -29.36 -16.25 5.52
N HIS A 135 -28.52 -16.19 6.55
CA HIS A 135 -28.70 -15.28 7.66
C HIS A 135 -27.69 -14.12 7.60
N PRO A 136 -28.14 -12.85 7.51
CA PRO A 136 -27.23 -11.73 7.56
C PRO A 136 -26.57 -11.61 8.95
N ILE A 137 -25.33 -11.20 8.95
CA ILE A 137 -24.60 -10.86 10.17
C ILE A 137 -24.98 -9.44 10.56
N GLU A 138 -25.55 -9.30 11.77
CA GLU A 138 -25.92 -8.00 12.32
C GLU A 138 -24.90 -7.52 13.35
N ALA A 139 -24.52 -6.24 13.25
CA ALA A 139 -23.60 -5.60 14.17
C ALA A 139 -23.95 -4.13 14.43
N ARG A 140 -23.46 -3.57 15.53
CA ARG A 140 -23.65 -2.14 15.85
C ARG A 140 -22.84 -1.25 14.90
N ALA A 141 -21.66 -1.72 14.44
CA ALA A 141 -20.80 -0.98 13.50
C ALA A 141 -20.13 -1.90 12.48
N LEU A 142 -19.74 -1.33 11.34
CA LEU A 142 -19.04 -1.97 10.24
C LEU A 142 -17.67 -1.32 10.02
N VAL A 143 -16.64 -2.14 9.81
CA VAL A 143 -15.35 -1.71 9.30
C VAL A 143 -15.14 -2.30 7.90
N LEU A 144 -14.97 -1.44 6.90
CA LEU A 144 -14.55 -1.84 5.57
C LEU A 144 -13.02 -1.90 5.51
N ALA A 145 -12.48 -3.11 5.48
CA ALA A 145 -11.05 -3.43 5.35
C ALA A 145 -10.78 -4.31 4.11
N CYS A 146 -11.70 -4.25 3.11
CA CYS A 146 -11.74 -5.10 1.93
C CYS A 146 -10.69 -4.77 0.85
N GLY A 147 -9.63 -4.06 1.22
CA GLY A 147 -8.57 -3.69 0.28
C GLY A 147 -9.09 -2.78 -0.84
N ALA A 148 -8.53 -2.90 -2.04
CA ALA A 148 -8.94 -2.10 -3.20
C ALA A 148 -10.24 -2.61 -3.86
N ASN A 149 -11.15 -3.16 -3.09
CA ASN A 149 -12.49 -3.59 -3.53
C ASN A 149 -13.54 -2.56 -3.08
N TYR A 150 -14.05 -1.78 -4.03
CA TYR A 150 -14.94 -0.63 -3.77
C TYR A 150 -16.41 -0.93 -3.98
N ARG A 151 -16.84 -2.21 -4.00
CA ARG A 151 -18.23 -2.62 -4.29
C ARG A 151 -19.27 -1.98 -3.34
N PHE A 152 -18.91 -1.75 -2.09
CA PHE A 152 -19.82 -1.20 -1.07
C PHE A 152 -19.84 0.33 -1.03
N HIS A 153 -18.83 0.98 -1.61
CA HIS A 153 -18.59 2.42 -1.45
C HIS A 153 -19.73 3.28 -2.01
N ARG A 154 -20.33 2.86 -3.13
CA ARG A 154 -21.46 3.60 -3.73
C ARG A 154 -22.69 3.59 -2.82
N ALA A 155 -23.06 2.42 -2.30
CA ALA A 155 -24.21 2.27 -1.40
C ALA A 155 -24.02 3.01 -0.08
N LEU A 156 -22.78 3.16 0.38
CA LEU A 156 -22.41 3.84 1.62
C LEU A 156 -21.99 5.31 1.40
N GLU A 157 -22.11 5.83 0.18
CA GLU A 157 -21.77 7.21 -0.19
C GLU A 157 -20.33 7.65 0.16
N LEU A 158 -19.40 6.71 0.21
CA LEU A 158 -17.99 6.99 0.57
C LEU A 158 -17.19 7.60 -0.58
N GLY A 159 -17.63 7.38 -1.84
CA GLY A 159 -16.91 7.77 -3.05
C GLY A 159 -15.77 6.81 -3.38
N LEU A 160 -14.97 7.19 -4.37
CA LEU A 160 -13.81 6.41 -4.86
C LEU A 160 -12.55 7.28 -4.79
N PRO A 161 -11.35 6.69 -4.76
CA PRO A 161 -10.12 7.41 -5.05
C PRO A 161 -10.12 7.99 -6.46
N ASP A 162 -9.56 9.18 -6.63
CA ASP A 162 -9.50 9.85 -7.93
C ASP A 162 -8.47 9.22 -8.88
N VAL A 163 -7.46 8.55 -8.35
CA VAL A 163 -6.36 7.99 -9.12
C VAL A 163 -6.13 6.54 -8.75
N PHE A 164 -6.04 5.69 -9.78
CA PHE A 164 -5.65 4.30 -9.67
C PHE A 164 -4.47 4.00 -10.58
N LEU A 165 -3.59 3.09 -10.14
CA LEU A 165 -2.63 2.43 -11.00
C LEU A 165 -2.95 0.93 -11.07
N GLN A 166 -2.58 0.33 -12.18
CA GLN A 166 -2.52 -1.11 -12.33
C GLN A 166 -1.14 -1.60 -11.88
N SER A 167 -1.08 -2.72 -11.19
CA SER A 167 0.19 -3.38 -10.90
C SER A 167 0.16 -4.84 -11.31
N ALA A 168 1.34 -5.34 -11.67
CA ALA A 168 1.61 -6.73 -11.97
C ALA A 168 2.87 -7.13 -11.21
N GLN A 169 2.84 -8.26 -10.49
CA GLN A 169 3.97 -8.72 -9.67
C GLN A 169 4.02 -10.23 -9.58
N VAL A 170 5.22 -10.77 -9.50
CA VAL A 170 5.51 -12.16 -9.21
C VAL A 170 6.56 -12.26 -8.10
N GLU A 171 6.53 -13.36 -7.34
CA GLU A 171 7.60 -13.80 -6.48
C GLU A 171 8.21 -15.07 -7.08
N THR A 172 9.51 -15.09 -7.31
CA THR A 172 10.20 -16.21 -7.93
C THR A 172 11.62 -16.34 -7.40
N SER A 173 12.22 -17.54 -7.52
CA SER A 173 13.67 -17.69 -7.33
C SER A 173 14.41 -16.86 -8.36
N PHE A 174 15.46 -16.20 -7.95
CA PHE A 174 16.21 -15.27 -8.80
C PHE A 174 17.68 -15.25 -8.38
N ALA A 175 18.55 -14.74 -9.25
CA ALA A 175 19.95 -14.54 -8.90
C ALA A 175 20.09 -13.61 -7.68
N GLU A 176 21.12 -13.81 -6.88
CA GLU A 176 21.39 -12.96 -5.73
C GLU A 176 21.67 -11.53 -6.18
N MET A 177 21.02 -10.58 -5.54
CA MET A 177 21.13 -9.15 -5.82
C MET A 177 21.44 -8.40 -4.53
N PRO A 178 22.38 -7.44 -4.54
CA PRO A 178 22.78 -6.72 -3.32
C PRO A 178 21.78 -5.63 -2.90
N ASP A 179 21.06 -5.05 -3.86
CA ASP A 179 20.21 -3.89 -3.65
C ASP A 179 18.81 -4.09 -4.25
N ILE A 180 17.85 -3.29 -3.79
CA ILE A 180 16.58 -3.12 -4.49
C ILE A 180 16.85 -2.40 -5.81
N GLU A 181 16.28 -2.87 -6.90
CA GLU A 181 16.30 -2.20 -8.21
C GLU A 181 14.96 -1.53 -8.49
N VAL A 182 15.00 -0.28 -8.92
CA VAL A 182 13.84 0.49 -9.36
C VAL A 182 14.13 1.06 -10.73
N GLN A 183 13.28 0.76 -11.72
CA GLN A 183 13.45 1.24 -13.09
C GLN A 183 12.30 2.15 -13.49
N PHE A 184 12.66 3.32 -14.00
CA PHE A 184 11.75 4.31 -14.57
C PHE A 184 11.84 4.32 -16.09
N GLY A 185 10.75 4.73 -16.74
CA GLY A 185 10.68 4.93 -18.18
C GLY A 185 9.24 4.81 -18.68
N ARG A 186 8.87 5.61 -19.69
CA ARG A 186 7.50 5.62 -20.23
C ARG A 186 7.14 4.32 -20.92
N GLU A 187 8.10 3.67 -21.57
CA GLU A 187 7.90 2.37 -22.20
C GLU A 187 7.79 1.25 -21.16
N VAL A 188 8.56 1.34 -20.06
CA VAL A 188 8.57 0.35 -18.99
C VAL A 188 7.29 0.47 -18.16
N ALA A 189 7.02 1.64 -17.61
CA ALA A 189 5.93 1.86 -16.65
C ALA A 189 5.46 3.32 -16.64
N PRO A 190 4.63 3.78 -17.61
CA PRO A 190 4.15 5.15 -17.67
C PRO A 190 3.44 5.56 -16.38
N ALA A 191 3.82 6.72 -15.84
CA ALA A 191 3.38 7.26 -14.56
C ALA A 191 3.59 6.31 -13.36
N GLY A 192 4.51 5.37 -13.49
CA GLY A 192 4.86 4.38 -12.48
C GLY A 192 6.35 4.04 -12.50
N PHE A 193 6.66 2.83 -12.10
CA PHE A 193 8.01 2.25 -12.15
C PHE A 193 7.96 0.73 -12.06
N ALA A 194 9.03 0.07 -12.49
CA ALA A 194 9.26 -1.35 -12.25
C ALA A 194 10.22 -1.54 -11.08
N TRP A 195 10.15 -2.68 -10.43
CA TRP A 195 11.00 -3.03 -9.29
C TRP A 195 11.46 -4.47 -9.29
N MET A 196 12.60 -4.70 -8.66
CA MET A 196 13.07 -6.00 -8.19
C MET A 196 13.50 -5.85 -6.73
N VAL A 197 12.89 -6.63 -5.85
CA VAL A 197 13.13 -6.60 -4.41
C VAL A 197 13.70 -7.95 -3.99
N PRO A 198 15.02 -8.04 -3.72
CA PRO A 198 15.67 -9.29 -3.35
C PRO A 198 15.39 -9.66 -1.89
N PHE A 199 15.34 -10.97 -1.63
CA PHE A 199 15.30 -11.57 -0.29
C PHE A 199 15.70 -13.03 -0.36
N LYS A 200 15.78 -13.71 0.79
CA LYS A 200 16.06 -15.15 0.86
C LYS A 200 14.94 -15.89 1.59
N ARG A 201 14.70 -17.14 1.18
CA ARG A 201 13.95 -18.13 1.95
C ARG A 201 14.92 -19.27 2.29
N GLY A 202 15.36 -19.34 3.54
CA GLY A 202 16.56 -20.12 3.89
C GLY A 202 17.76 -19.60 3.11
N ASP A 203 18.48 -20.49 2.42
CA ASP A 203 19.66 -20.14 1.61
C ASP A 203 19.32 -19.84 0.14
N VAL A 204 18.07 -20.01 -0.26
CA VAL A 204 17.65 -19.79 -1.65
C VAL A 204 17.33 -18.32 -1.89
N PRO A 205 17.96 -17.66 -2.88
CA PRO A 205 17.66 -16.30 -3.25
C PRO A 205 16.36 -16.22 -4.06
N TYR A 206 15.55 -15.22 -3.72
CA TYR A 206 14.28 -14.88 -4.36
C TYR A 206 14.25 -13.39 -4.71
N ALA A 207 13.38 -13.03 -5.63
CA ALA A 207 13.01 -11.65 -5.88
C ALA A 207 11.50 -11.49 -6.05
N ARG A 208 10.96 -10.38 -5.56
CA ARG A 208 9.65 -9.87 -5.97
C ARG A 208 9.86 -8.90 -7.11
N ILE A 209 9.46 -9.34 -8.30
CA ILE A 209 9.59 -8.62 -9.55
C ILE A 209 8.23 -8.07 -9.92
N GLY A 210 8.13 -6.78 -10.22
CA GLY A 210 6.87 -6.20 -10.57
C GLY A 210 6.98 -4.80 -11.18
N LEU A 211 5.85 -4.28 -11.56
CA LEU A 211 5.70 -2.89 -11.95
C LEU A 211 4.32 -2.35 -11.58
N MET A 212 4.23 -1.03 -11.49
CA MET A 212 2.97 -0.31 -11.48
C MET A 212 2.93 0.71 -12.62
N SER A 213 1.79 0.81 -13.27
CA SER A 213 1.61 1.66 -14.45
C SER A 213 0.19 2.21 -14.50
N GLN A 214 0.01 3.33 -15.17
CA GLN A 214 -1.31 3.89 -15.40
C GLN A 214 -2.17 2.97 -16.29
N THR A 215 -1.56 2.25 -17.21
CA THR A 215 -2.25 1.38 -18.18
C THR A 215 -1.45 0.13 -18.50
N ARG A 216 -2.15 -0.97 -18.84
CA ARG A 216 -1.59 -2.19 -19.43
C ARG A 216 -0.46 -2.81 -18.61
N ALA A 217 -0.58 -2.84 -17.28
CA ALA A 217 0.48 -3.37 -16.42
C ALA A 217 0.86 -4.83 -16.74
N GLY A 218 -0.08 -5.66 -17.16
CA GLY A 218 0.20 -7.05 -17.57
C GLY A 218 1.12 -7.14 -18.78
N ASP A 219 0.78 -6.45 -19.88
CA ASP A 219 1.58 -6.48 -21.12
C ASP A 219 2.97 -5.89 -20.89
N ARG A 220 3.04 -4.80 -20.11
CA ARG A 220 4.31 -4.17 -19.75
C ARG A 220 5.16 -5.07 -18.86
N PHE A 221 4.54 -5.80 -17.95
CA PHE A 221 5.24 -6.78 -17.14
C PHE A 221 5.84 -7.90 -18.00
N ALA A 222 5.10 -8.43 -18.98
CA ALA A 222 5.62 -9.46 -19.89
C ALA A 222 6.86 -8.96 -20.65
N THR A 223 6.83 -7.72 -21.17
CA THR A 223 7.99 -7.10 -21.84
C THR A 223 9.17 -6.91 -20.88
N PHE A 224 8.91 -6.43 -19.67
CA PHE A 224 9.92 -6.22 -18.63
C PHE A 224 10.54 -7.55 -18.20
N ALA A 225 9.73 -8.58 -17.95
CA ALA A 225 10.16 -9.92 -17.58
C ALA A 225 11.05 -10.56 -18.66
N THR A 226 10.69 -10.43 -19.93
CA THR A 226 11.51 -10.91 -21.07
C THR A 226 12.86 -10.20 -21.10
N SER A 227 12.89 -8.88 -20.91
CA SER A 227 14.14 -8.11 -20.83
C SER A 227 15.04 -8.55 -19.66
N LEU A 228 14.44 -8.87 -18.52
CA LEU A 228 15.18 -9.38 -17.36
C LEU A 228 15.74 -10.79 -17.59
N ALA A 229 14.95 -11.68 -18.16
CA ALA A 229 15.38 -13.05 -18.46
C ALA A 229 16.61 -13.06 -19.37
N SER A 230 16.65 -12.18 -20.38
CA SER A 230 17.78 -12.03 -21.28
C SER A 230 19.04 -11.47 -20.61
N LYS A 231 18.88 -10.56 -19.62
CA LYS A 231 20.01 -9.91 -18.92
C LYS A 231 20.57 -10.73 -17.75
N ALA A 232 19.70 -11.44 -17.04
CA ALA A 232 20.06 -12.12 -15.79
C ALA A 232 20.57 -13.55 -15.99
N GLY A 233 20.62 -14.06 -17.24
CA GLY A 233 21.02 -15.43 -17.48
C GLY A 233 20.19 -16.40 -16.63
N LEU A 234 18.87 -16.19 -16.58
CA LEU A 234 17.97 -17.13 -15.91
C LEU A 234 18.19 -18.48 -16.60
N ASN A 235 18.91 -19.39 -15.95
CA ASN A 235 19.24 -20.71 -16.46
C ASN A 235 17.96 -21.49 -16.77
N GLY A 236 17.35 -21.25 -17.95
CA GLY A 236 16.17 -21.93 -18.43
C GLY A 236 14.85 -21.65 -17.70
N GLY A 237 14.82 -20.75 -16.72
CA GLY A 237 13.61 -20.41 -15.96
C GLY A 237 12.77 -19.32 -16.63
N THR A 238 11.53 -19.61 -16.93
CA THR A 238 10.53 -18.59 -17.28
C THR A 238 10.06 -17.87 -16.02
N ILE A 239 9.94 -16.54 -16.10
CA ILE A 239 9.28 -15.77 -15.04
C ILE A 239 7.79 -16.14 -15.05
N PRO A 240 7.21 -16.59 -13.92
CA PRO A 240 5.80 -16.98 -13.87
C PRO A 240 4.86 -15.82 -14.22
N ASP A 241 3.61 -16.17 -14.53
CA ASP A 241 2.57 -15.17 -14.77
C ASP A 241 2.34 -14.29 -13.53
N PRO A 242 2.26 -12.97 -13.72
CA PRO A 242 2.12 -12.05 -12.61
C PRO A 242 0.70 -12.07 -12.04
N ARG A 243 0.59 -11.74 -10.77
CA ARG A 243 -0.67 -11.35 -10.17
C ARG A 243 -0.93 -9.88 -10.41
N HIS A 244 -2.20 -9.56 -10.61
CA HIS A 244 -2.66 -8.20 -10.91
C HIS A 244 -3.42 -7.59 -9.74
N LYS A 245 -3.20 -6.29 -9.48
CA LYS A 245 -3.95 -5.52 -8.49
C LYS A 245 -4.11 -4.08 -8.94
N MET A 246 -5.26 -3.49 -8.57
CA MET A 246 -5.44 -2.04 -8.62
C MET A 246 -4.85 -1.42 -7.35
N LEU A 247 -4.10 -0.34 -7.53
CA LEU A 247 -3.53 0.43 -6.44
C LEU A 247 -4.24 1.78 -6.35
N PRO A 248 -5.03 2.05 -5.31
CA PRO A 248 -5.60 3.38 -5.10
C PRO A 248 -4.50 4.35 -4.71
N LEU A 249 -4.53 5.55 -5.25
CA LEU A 249 -3.55 6.58 -4.93
C LEU A 249 -4.25 7.84 -4.41
N GLY A 250 -4.63 7.78 -3.17
CA GLY A 250 -5.33 8.87 -2.49
C GLY A 250 -6.63 8.41 -1.86
N PRO A 251 -7.11 9.13 -0.85
CA PRO A 251 -8.26 8.73 -0.07
C PRO A 251 -9.55 8.82 -0.89
N VAL A 252 -10.51 7.98 -0.52
CA VAL A 252 -11.91 8.15 -0.94
C VAL A 252 -12.44 9.50 -0.45
N ARG A 253 -13.54 9.96 -1.02
CA ARG A 253 -14.13 11.26 -0.67
C ARG A 253 -14.45 11.39 0.82
N LYS A 254 -14.93 10.30 1.44
CA LYS A 254 -15.29 10.23 2.86
C LYS A 254 -14.98 8.83 3.39
N THR A 255 -14.22 8.74 4.49
CA THR A 255 -13.76 7.45 5.05
C THR A 255 -14.66 6.91 6.15
N TYR A 256 -15.85 7.51 6.32
CA TYR A 256 -16.83 7.16 7.35
C TYR A 256 -18.26 7.45 6.87
N ALA A 257 -19.22 6.77 7.47
CA ALA A 257 -20.65 7.06 7.40
C ALA A 257 -21.29 6.70 8.76
N THR A 258 -22.61 6.85 8.92
CA THR A 258 -23.29 6.36 10.11
C THR A 258 -22.98 4.87 10.30
N ARG A 259 -22.46 4.49 11.46
CA ARG A 259 -22.04 3.11 11.83
C ARG A 259 -20.96 2.48 10.97
N VAL A 260 -20.31 3.21 10.07
CA VAL A 260 -19.33 2.67 9.10
C VAL A 260 -18.05 3.46 9.14
N VAL A 261 -16.90 2.74 9.09
CA VAL A 261 -15.58 3.32 8.78
C VAL A 261 -14.88 2.47 7.72
N ALA A 262 -14.16 3.11 6.81
CA ALA A 262 -13.29 2.46 5.83
C ALA A 262 -11.82 2.68 6.23
N ILE A 263 -10.97 1.63 6.14
CA ILE A 263 -9.57 1.66 6.55
C ILE A 263 -8.65 1.11 5.46
N GLY A 264 -7.37 1.42 5.53
CA GLY A 264 -6.36 0.93 4.58
C GLY A 264 -6.69 1.27 3.14
N ASP A 265 -6.47 0.31 2.23
CA ASP A 265 -6.73 0.51 0.79
C ASP A 265 -8.22 0.76 0.49
N ALA A 266 -9.16 0.23 1.30
CA ALA A 266 -10.58 0.53 1.16
C ALA A 266 -10.90 2.01 1.43
N ALA A 267 -10.08 2.69 2.23
CA ALA A 267 -10.13 4.13 2.42
C ALA A 267 -9.22 4.90 1.43
N GLY A 268 -8.47 4.20 0.59
CA GLY A 268 -7.45 4.78 -0.28
C GLY A 268 -6.23 5.34 0.46
N LEU A 269 -5.98 4.85 1.67
CA LEU A 269 -4.89 5.32 2.53
C LEU A 269 -3.60 4.56 2.23
N VAL A 270 -2.92 5.00 1.19
CA VAL A 270 -1.62 4.49 0.75
C VAL A 270 -0.65 5.64 0.53
N LYS A 271 0.65 5.35 0.44
CA LYS A 271 1.68 6.32 0.04
C LYS A 271 1.51 6.65 -1.46
N PRO A 272 1.13 7.86 -1.86
CA PRO A 272 0.85 8.16 -3.28
C PRO A 272 2.07 7.99 -4.19
N THR A 273 3.27 8.13 -3.65
CA THR A 273 4.53 8.02 -4.39
C THR A 273 4.88 6.60 -4.80
N THR A 274 4.60 5.61 -3.93
CA THR A 274 5.05 4.22 -4.10
C THR A 274 3.91 3.19 -4.09
N GLY A 275 2.68 3.57 -3.77
CA GLY A 275 1.56 2.64 -3.61
C GLY A 275 1.66 1.77 -2.34
N GLY A 276 2.64 2.01 -1.46
CA GLY A 276 2.81 1.22 -0.23
C GLY A 276 1.72 1.50 0.79
N GLY A 277 0.89 0.49 1.12
CA GLY A 277 -0.30 0.63 1.98
C GLY A 277 -0.18 0.01 3.37
N ILE A 278 0.78 -0.89 3.64
CA ILE A 278 0.79 -1.67 4.90
C ILE A 278 0.82 -0.74 6.13
N TYR A 279 1.80 0.14 6.23
CA TYR A 279 1.95 1.04 7.37
C TYR A 279 0.73 1.97 7.55
N TYR A 280 0.25 2.59 6.46
CA TYR A 280 -0.92 3.46 6.50
C TYR A 280 -2.20 2.69 6.83
N GLY A 281 -2.30 1.44 6.38
CA GLY A 281 -3.37 0.53 6.72
C GLY A 281 -3.39 0.21 8.21
N LEU A 282 -2.26 -0.20 8.79
CA LEU A 282 -2.12 -0.47 10.22
C LEU A 282 -2.45 0.78 11.06
N LEU A 283 -1.91 1.94 10.67
CA LEU A 283 -2.16 3.20 11.36
C LEU A 283 -3.65 3.60 11.32
N SER A 284 -4.28 3.51 10.15
CA SER A 284 -5.70 3.82 10.01
C SER A 284 -6.59 2.84 10.78
N GLY A 285 -6.24 1.56 10.77
CA GLY A 285 -6.93 0.53 11.55
C GLY A 285 -6.83 0.77 13.05
N SER A 286 -5.64 1.15 13.54
CA SER A 286 -5.42 1.51 14.93
C SER A 286 -6.29 2.71 15.35
N ILE A 287 -6.30 3.79 14.55
CA ILE A 287 -7.13 4.97 14.82
C ILE A 287 -8.63 4.64 14.76
N ALA A 288 -9.04 3.78 13.83
CA ALA A 288 -10.43 3.34 13.72
C ALA A 288 -10.86 2.54 14.96
N ALA A 289 -10.00 1.64 15.46
CA ALA A 289 -10.27 0.88 16.68
C ALA A 289 -10.51 1.80 17.89
N ASP A 290 -9.65 2.81 18.07
CA ASP A 290 -9.80 3.77 19.18
C ASP A 290 -11.11 4.55 19.10
N VAL A 291 -11.48 5.04 17.91
CA VAL A 291 -12.72 5.83 17.71
C VAL A 291 -13.98 4.96 17.86
N LEU A 292 -13.93 3.73 17.34
CA LEU A 292 -15.05 2.79 17.47
C LEU A 292 -15.23 2.34 18.92
N HIS A 293 -14.15 2.07 19.64
CA HIS A 293 -14.20 1.76 21.08
C HIS A 293 -14.88 2.90 21.86
N GLU A 294 -14.43 4.15 21.68
CA GLU A 294 -15.06 5.32 22.28
C GLU A 294 -16.56 5.44 21.92
N GLY A 295 -16.88 5.18 20.64
CA GLY A 295 -18.25 5.26 20.13
C GLY A 295 -19.17 4.19 20.69
N LEU A 296 -18.68 2.96 20.79
CA LEU A 296 -19.44 1.81 21.33
C LEU A 296 -19.73 1.95 22.82
N LEU A 297 -18.76 2.42 23.60
CA LEU A 297 -18.96 2.70 25.05
C LEU A 297 -20.02 3.78 25.30
N GLN A 298 -20.14 4.76 24.40
CA GLN A 298 -21.06 5.89 24.56
C GLN A 298 -22.37 5.71 23.77
N ASP A 299 -22.52 4.59 23.07
CA ASP A 299 -23.60 4.34 22.09
C ASP A 299 -23.73 5.45 21.02
N ARG A 300 -22.60 5.98 20.55
CA ARG A 300 -22.48 7.09 19.61
C ARG A 300 -21.79 6.69 18.34
N LEU A 301 -22.54 6.16 17.36
CA LEU A 301 -22.03 5.69 16.06
C LEU A 301 -22.60 6.51 14.89
N SER A 302 -23.08 7.73 15.17
CA SER A 302 -23.54 8.64 14.11
C SER A 302 -22.38 9.10 13.23
N GLU A 303 -22.70 9.51 12.01
CA GLU A 303 -21.73 10.09 11.07
C GLU A 303 -20.94 11.24 11.71
N ARG A 304 -21.61 12.14 12.44
CA ARG A 304 -20.96 13.24 13.16
C ARG A 304 -19.91 12.76 14.17
N PHE A 305 -20.17 11.66 14.87
CA PHE A 305 -19.18 11.11 15.81
C PHE A 305 -18.02 10.46 15.08
N LEU A 306 -18.30 9.63 14.07
CA LEU A 306 -17.29 8.89 13.32
C LEU A 306 -16.41 9.78 12.42
N ALA A 307 -16.83 11.02 12.13
CA ALA A 307 -15.98 12.05 11.50
C ALA A 307 -14.66 12.28 12.28
N ARG A 308 -14.61 11.94 13.59
CA ARG A 308 -13.40 12.00 14.42
C ARG A 308 -12.31 11.06 13.90
N TYR A 309 -12.68 9.91 13.33
CA TYR A 309 -11.76 9.00 12.67
C TYR A 309 -11.03 9.69 11.52
N GLU A 310 -11.77 10.32 10.62
CA GLU A 310 -11.19 11.05 9.50
C GLU A 310 -10.32 12.22 9.97
N THR A 311 -10.76 12.95 10.98
CA THR A 311 -9.96 14.04 11.58
C THR A 311 -8.63 13.53 12.16
N ARG A 312 -8.67 12.38 12.85
CA ARG A 312 -7.46 11.79 13.47
C ARG A 312 -6.47 11.29 12.44
N TRP A 313 -6.90 10.52 11.43
CA TRP A 313 -5.96 10.05 10.41
C TRP A 313 -5.46 11.19 9.51
N LYS A 314 -6.28 12.20 9.19
CA LYS A 314 -5.84 13.39 8.46
C LYS A 314 -4.76 14.18 9.20
N ARG A 315 -4.81 14.21 10.52
CA ARG A 315 -3.76 14.83 11.33
C ARG A 315 -2.41 14.12 11.18
N ARG A 316 -2.40 12.79 11.07
CA ARG A 316 -1.18 11.97 10.91
C ARG A 316 -0.72 11.90 9.45
N LEU A 317 -1.62 11.62 8.51
CA LEU A 317 -1.31 11.27 7.13
C LEU A 317 -1.67 12.37 6.11
N GLY A 318 -2.55 13.30 6.45
CA GLY A 318 -3.14 14.22 5.49
C GLY A 318 -2.11 15.08 4.74
N HIS A 319 -1.07 15.56 5.43
CA HIS A 319 0.01 16.32 4.78
C HIS A 319 0.90 15.44 3.90
N GLU A 320 1.23 14.22 4.34
CA GLU A 320 2.00 13.26 3.55
C GLU A 320 1.29 12.90 2.24
N ILE A 321 0.00 12.57 2.34
CA ILE A 321 -0.81 12.20 1.18
C ILE A 321 -0.95 13.39 0.21
N ARG A 322 -1.25 14.59 0.70
CA ARG A 322 -1.43 15.77 -0.15
C ARG A 322 -0.15 16.12 -0.92
N VAL A 323 0.98 16.18 -0.24
CA VAL A 323 2.27 16.48 -0.87
C VAL A 323 2.69 15.34 -1.79
N GLY A 324 2.49 14.08 -1.39
CA GLY A 324 2.77 12.92 -2.22
C GLY A 324 1.96 12.90 -3.51
N LEU A 325 0.66 13.24 -3.47
CA LEU A 325 -0.19 13.36 -4.67
C LEU A 325 0.28 14.48 -5.59
N ALA A 326 0.58 15.66 -5.05
CA ALA A 326 1.09 16.78 -5.84
C ALA A 326 2.44 16.45 -6.49
N PHE A 327 3.36 15.86 -5.74
CA PHE A 327 4.65 15.40 -6.26
C PHE A 327 4.46 14.36 -7.37
N ARG A 328 3.57 13.39 -7.15
CA ARG A 328 3.26 12.38 -8.15
C ARG A 328 2.72 12.97 -9.44
N GLN A 329 1.79 13.94 -9.38
CA GLN A 329 1.25 14.61 -10.56
C GLN A 329 2.35 15.29 -11.40
N ILE A 330 3.39 15.78 -10.73
CA ILE A 330 4.56 16.38 -11.37
C ILE A 330 5.40 15.31 -12.07
N VAL A 331 5.82 14.27 -11.33
CA VAL A 331 6.74 13.26 -11.87
C VAL A 331 6.08 12.34 -12.89
N ALA A 332 4.77 12.13 -12.84
CA ALA A 332 4.03 11.33 -13.82
C ALA A 332 4.04 11.93 -15.24
N ARG A 333 4.35 13.21 -15.37
CA ARG A 333 4.44 13.92 -16.66
C ARG A 333 5.85 13.93 -17.27
N LEU A 334 6.86 13.46 -16.53
CA LEU A 334 8.23 13.42 -17.04
C LEU A 334 8.33 12.48 -18.23
N ASN A 335 9.07 12.90 -19.25
CA ASN A 335 9.51 12.05 -20.36
C ASN A 335 10.83 11.36 -20.03
N ASP A 336 11.25 10.41 -20.87
CA ASP A 336 12.44 9.60 -20.58
C ASP A 336 13.72 10.44 -20.56
N GLU A 337 13.86 11.46 -21.44
CA GLU A 337 14.96 12.43 -21.40
C GLU A 337 15.06 13.16 -20.05
N SER A 338 13.92 13.55 -19.48
CA SER A 338 13.87 14.22 -18.17
C SER A 338 14.18 13.26 -17.02
N ILE A 339 13.77 11.99 -17.13
CA ILE A 339 14.12 10.94 -16.16
C ILE A 339 15.64 10.73 -16.17
N GLU A 340 16.27 10.64 -17.34
CA GLU A 340 17.72 10.54 -17.48
C GLU A 340 18.44 11.74 -16.88
N ALA A 341 17.99 12.95 -17.23
CA ALA A 341 18.57 14.17 -16.67
C ALA A 341 18.45 14.25 -15.14
N LEU A 342 17.41 13.67 -14.53
CA LEU A 342 17.26 13.58 -13.09
C LEU A 342 18.22 12.54 -12.47
N ILE A 343 18.46 11.44 -13.15
CA ILE A 343 19.45 10.44 -12.71
C ILE A 343 20.87 11.01 -12.79
N ASP A 344 21.21 11.72 -13.87
CA ASP A 344 22.49 12.40 -14.01
C ASP A 344 22.68 13.48 -12.92
N LEU A 345 21.64 14.29 -12.70
CA LEU A 345 21.62 15.27 -11.63
C LEU A 345 21.87 14.62 -10.25
N ALA A 346 21.24 13.46 -10.00
CA ALA A 346 21.43 12.74 -8.73
C ALA A 346 22.86 12.23 -8.57
N ARG A 347 23.58 11.94 -9.67
CA ARG A 347 24.98 11.48 -9.63
C ARG A 347 25.98 12.60 -9.31
N VAL A 348 25.71 13.83 -9.73
CA VAL A 348 26.72 14.91 -9.74
C VAL A 348 26.41 16.10 -8.83
N ASP A 349 25.16 16.38 -8.49
CA ASP A 349 24.74 17.68 -7.91
C ASP A 349 24.08 17.58 -6.52
N GLY A 350 24.56 16.69 -5.66
CA GLY A 350 24.16 16.69 -4.24
C GLY A 350 22.73 16.19 -3.95
N ILE A 351 21.98 15.69 -4.93
CA ILE A 351 20.63 15.11 -4.74
C ILE A 351 20.69 13.90 -3.81
N VAL A 352 21.71 13.03 -3.96
CA VAL A 352 21.84 11.85 -3.09
C VAL A 352 22.03 12.26 -1.63
N PRO A 353 22.95 13.16 -1.24
CA PRO A 353 23.02 13.66 0.12
C PRO A 353 21.73 14.31 0.63
N LEU A 354 21.02 15.05 -0.23
CA LEU A 354 19.73 15.64 0.10
C LEU A 354 18.68 14.57 0.45
N LEU A 355 18.59 13.51 -0.36
CA LEU A 355 17.72 12.38 -0.10
C LEU A 355 18.11 11.62 1.17
N GLN A 356 19.41 11.37 1.39
CA GLN A 356 19.91 10.72 2.60
C GLN A 356 19.53 11.48 3.88
N GLN A 357 19.46 12.81 3.83
CA GLN A 357 19.07 13.64 4.97
C GLN A 357 17.55 13.74 5.16
N THR A 358 16.77 13.70 4.09
CA THR A 358 15.34 14.06 4.12
C THR A 358 14.39 12.87 3.90
N ALA A 359 14.85 11.80 3.26
CA ALA A 359 14.01 10.65 2.97
C ALA A 359 13.83 9.77 4.21
N SER A 360 12.61 9.26 4.35
CA SER A 360 12.22 8.23 5.30
C SER A 360 11.30 7.25 4.59
N PHE A 361 11.37 5.97 4.95
CA PHE A 361 10.66 4.94 4.18
C PHE A 361 9.13 5.12 4.20
N ASN A 362 8.54 5.54 5.31
CA ASN A 362 7.08 5.74 5.41
C ASN A 362 6.65 7.20 5.22
N TRP A 363 7.58 8.18 5.20
CA TRP A 363 7.30 9.62 5.22
C TRP A 363 8.06 10.35 4.11
N HIS A 364 7.41 10.51 2.95
CA HIS A 364 8.07 11.03 1.74
C HIS A 364 7.99 12.54 1.58
N ARG A 365 7.16 13.23 2.39
CA ARG A 365 6.90 14.67 2.26
C ARG A 365 8.18 15.50 2.31
N LYS A 366 9.06 15.23 3.28
CA LYS A 366 10.30 16.02 3.44
C LYS A 366 11.19 15.91 2.20
N ALA A 367 11.37 14.70 1.68
CA ALA A 367 12.15 14.46 0.47
C ALA A 367 11.50 15.10 -0.77
N ALA A 368 10.18 14.96 -0.93
CA ALA A 368 9.44 15.58 -2.04
C ALA A 368 9.56 17.11 -2.01
N VAL A 369 9.39 17.75 -0.85
CA VAL A 369 9.53 19.20 -0.72
C VAL A 369 10.96 19.64 -0.98
N ALA A 370 11.96 18.90 -0.48
CA ALA A 370 13.37 19.20 -0.72
C ALA A 370 13.75 19.13 -2.20
N LEU A 371 13.28 18.08 -2.90
CA LEU A 371 13.47 17.95 -4.36
C LEU A 371 12.79 19.09 -5.13
N LEU A 372 11.54 19.43 -4.80
CA LEU A 372 10.83 20.55 -5.43
C LEU A 372 11.48 21.92 -5.10
N GLY A 373 12.20 22.04 -4.00
CA GLY A 373 13.00 23.20 -3.64
C GLY A 373 14.32 23.31 -4.43
N HIS A 374 14.84 22.20 -4.97
CA HIS A 374 16.13 22.16 -5.64
C HIS A 374 16.09 22.85 -7.02
N PRO A 375 16.94 23.87 -7.30
CA PRO A 375 16.84 24.67 -8.53
C PRO A 375 17.01 23.85 -9.83
N ALA A 376 17.97 22.92 -9.84
CA ALA A 376 18.22 22.10 -11.02
C ALA A 376 17.07 21.10 -11.25
N PHE A 377 16.49 20.50 -10.20
CA PHE A 377 15.30 19.66 -10.29
C PHE A 377 14.12 20.42 -10.94
N ARG A 378 13.83 21.63 -10.45
CA ARG A 378 12.76 22.47 -11.00
C ARG A 378 12.98 22.81 -12.46
N ARG A 379 14.23 23.11 -12.89
CA ARG A 379 14.55 23.40 -14.30
C ARG A 379 14.25 22.20 -15.21
N ILE A 380 14.60 20.98 -14.79
CA ILE A 380 14.33 19.77 -15.57
C ILE A 380 12.82 19.54 -15.68
N VAL A 381 12.08 19.63 -14.57
CA VAL A 381 10.63 19.48 -14.56
C VAL A 381 9.95 20.51 -15.46
N PHE A 382 10.35 21.79 -15.38
CA PHE A 382 9.79 22.86 -16.18
C PHE A 382 10.02 22.63 -17.68
N ARG A 383 11.23 22.24 -18.08
CA ARG A 383 11.55 21.91 -19.48
C ARG A 383 10.71 20.74 -20.00
N SER A 384 10.46 19.73 -19.18
CA SER A 384 9.60 18.61 -19.58
C SER A 384 8.16 19.06 -19.88
N TRP A 385 7.64 20.02 -19.12
CA TRP A 385 6.27 20.53 -19.31
C TRP A 385 6.12 21.38 -20.56
N THR A 386 7.08 22.26 -20.84
CA THR A 386 7.03 23.13 -22.03
C THR A 386 7.11 22.32 -23.32
N ARG A 387 7.90 21.25 -23.37
CA ARG A 387 7.99 20.37 -24.54
C ARG A 387 6.73 19.52 -24.76
N SER A 388 6.01 19.14 -23.71
CA SER A 388 4.75 18.39 -23.82
C SER A 388 3.61 19.23 -24.40
N VAL A 389 3.67 20.55 -24.29
CA VAL A 389 2.65 21.49 -24.84
C VAL A 389 2.90 21.80 -26.33
N THR A 390 4.14 21.68 -26.81
CA THR A 390 4.51 21.97 -28.21
C THR A 390 4.39 20.75 -29.12
N SER A 391 4.06 19.57 -28.61
CA SER A 391 3.92 18.32 -29.38
C SER A 391 2.46 17.83 -29.53
N VAL A 392 1.47 18.70 -29.35
CA VAL A 392 0.03 18.47 -29.64
C VAL A 392 -0.41 19.21 -30.87
#